data_7c454a852ecc22ddd8cf4e9c50ca9de3
#
_entry.id   7c454a852ecc22ddd8cf4e9c50ca9de3
#
_cell.length_a   1.000
_cell.length_b   1.000
_cell.length_c   1.000
_cell.angle_alpha   90.00
_cell.angle_beta   90.00
_cell.angle_gamma   90.00
#
_symmetry.space_group_name_H-M   'P 1'
#
loop_
_entity.id
_entity.type
_entity.pdbx_description
1 polymer ?
#
loop_
_entity_poly.entity_id
_entity_poly.type
_entity_poly.pdbx_seq_one_letter_code
_entity_poly.pdbx_strand_id
1 'polypeptide(L)'
;MSATSTSGRIDVHFVAAGKYHDIDFARLEILKLLAEHPQIRTTVGCDYAATDRIAACRFLVSYTCDLMPTPQETAAIRTWLEGGGKWLALHGTNSILVFTESGAVDTPNDRGDVMEILGTQFKAHPPIGSFKVEVVNRDHELTRGIDDFEVIDELYLSNTTAPIDTLMQTRFTGEATGFIADKWEETVVPILYTRQIGAGTVSYNALGHCRGHYDLPGMVDFYPNPEKCAWNYGVYYELLRRGIAWAMRAPLENKGD
;
A
#
# COMPACT_ATOMS: atom_id res chain seq x y z
N MET A 1 31.07 7.65 -28.66
CA MET A 1 29.96 6.72 -28.99
C MET A 1 28.74 7.26 -28.26
N SER A 2 27.78 7.80 -29.00
CA SER A 2 26.57 8.41 -28.45
C SER A 2 25.72 7.30 -27.83
N ALA A 3 25.44 7.41 -26.51
CA ALA A 3 24.48 6.54 -25.85
C ALA A 3 23.12 6.79 -26.49
N THR A 4 22.63 5.83 -27.25
CA THR A 4 21.23 5.81 -27.71
C THR A 4 20.34 5.81 -26.45
N SER A 5 19.73 6.95 -26.19
CA SER A 5 18.63 7.09 -25.25
C SER A 5 17.60 5.99 -25.56
N THR A 6 17.42 5.05 -24.66
CA THR A 6 16.29 4.11 -24.69
C THR A 6 15.03 4.90 -24.34
N SER A 7 14.60 5.77 -25.25
CA SER A 7 13.39 6.58 -25.07
C SER A 7 12.18 5.66 -24.97
N GLY A 8 11.65 5.52 -23.77
CA GLY A 8 10.39 4.83 -23.55
C GLY A 8 10.39 3.78 -22.43
N ARG A 9 11.52 3.21 -22.00
CA ARG A 9 11.53 2.19 -20.93
C ARG A 9 11.32 2.82 -19.55
N ILE A 10 10.44 2.21 -18.79
CA ILE A 10 10.14 2.58 -17.39
C ILE A 10 10.57 1.43 -16.50
N ASP A 11 11.58 1.66 -15.67
CA ASP A 11 12.01 0.68 -14.66
C ASP A 11 11.14 0.81 -13.41
N VAL A 12 10.65 -0.33 -12.91
CA VAL A 12 9.80 -0.47 -11.73
C VAL A 12 10.47 -1.47 -10.79
N HIS A 13 10.50 -1.16 -9.50
CA HIS A 13 10.83 -2.13 -8.48
C HIS A 13 9.58 -2.50 -7.70
N PHE A 14 9.33 -3.80 -7.52
CA PHE A 14 8.17 -4.31 -6.80
C PHE A 14 8.64 -5.16 -5.62
N VAL A 15 8.36 -4.71 -4.40
CA VAL A 15 8.59 -5.48 -3.16
C VAL A 15 7.30 -6.20 -2.80
N ALA A 16 7.34 -7.54 -2.82
CA ALA A 16 6.21 -8.38 -2.50
C ALA A 16 6.65 -9.50 -1.55
N ALA A 17 6.40 -9.33 -0.25
CA ALA A 17 6.81 -10.25 0.79
C ALA A 17 6.12 -9.96 2.13
N GLY A 18 6.34 -10.81 3.10
CA GLY A 18 5.84 -10.65 4.46
C GLY A 18 4.97 -11.82 4.89
N LYS A 19 4.04 -11.56 5.81
CA LYS A 19 3.22 -12.57 6.49
C LYS A 19 1.73 -12.25 6.37
N TYR A 20 0.89 -13.20 6.76
CA TYR A 20 -0.57 -13.06 6.95
C TYR A 20 -1.39 -12.82 5.70
N HIS A 21 -0.77 -12.78 4.53
CA HIS A 21 -1.41 -12.52 3.23
C HIS A 21 -0.94 -13.52 2.17
N ASP A 22 -1.77 -13.81 1.20
CA ASP A 22 -1.40 -14.56 -0.01
C ASP A 22 -0.53 -13.68 -0.92
N ILE A 23 0.74 -13.54 -0.52
CA ILE A 23 1.71 -12.68 -1.21
C ILE A 23 1.90 -13.11 -2.66
N ASP A 24 1.86 -14.41 -2.95
CA ASP A 24 2.08 -14.92 -4.30
C ASP A 24 0.90 -14.60 -5.22
N PHE A 25 -0.33 -14.69 -4.71
CA PHE A 25 -1.51 -14.25 -5.45
C PHE A 25 -1.43 -12.75 -5.75
N ALA A 26 -1.22 -11.91 -4.75
CA ALA A 26 -1.14 -10.46 -4.94
C ALA A 26 0.01 -10.08 -5.88
N ARG A 27 1.18 -10.73 -5.74
CA ARG A 27 2.33 -10.56 -6.64
C ARG A 27 1.96 -10.86 -8.08
N LEU A 28 1.30 -11.99 -8.33
CA LEU A 28 0.88 -12.39 -9.68
C LEU A 28 -0.09 -11.38 -10.28
N GLU A 29 -1.11 -10.96 -9.55
CA GLU A 29 -2.10 -10.01 -10.03
C GLU A 29 -1.49 -8.64 -10.35
N ILE A 30 -0.62 -8.12 -9.47
CA ILE A 30 0.08 -6.84 -9.70
C ILE A 30 1.03 -6.95 -10.90
N LEU A 31 1.77 -8.06 -11.07
CA LEU A 31 2.64 -8.27 -12.23
C LEU A 31 1.85 -8.31 -13.54
N LYS A 32 0.65 -8.89 -13.56
CA LYS A 32 -0.23 -8.86 -14.73
C LYS A 32 -0.62 -7.42 -15.10
N LEU A 33 -0.98 -6.60 -14.11
CA LEU A 33 -1.32 -5.19 -14.33
C LEU A 33 -0.12 -4.38 -14.84
N LEU A 34 1.06 -4.58 -14.28
CA LEU A 34 2.29 -3.95 -14.78
C LEU A 34 2.61 -4.37 -16.21
N ALA A 35 2.35 -5.63 -16.56
CA ALA A 35 2.58 -6.17 -17.91
C ALA A 35 1.56 -5.66 -18.96
N GLU A 36 0.46 -5.03 -18.57
CA GLU A 36 -0.43 -4.29 -19.50
C GLU A 36 0.32 -3.13 -20.20
N HIS A 37 1.47 -2.70 -19.66
CA HIS A 37 2.29 -1.60 -20.15
C HIS A 37 3.62 -2.12 -20.74
N PRO A 38 3.75 -2.29 -22.06
CA PRO A 38 4.93 -2.91 -22.68
C PRO A 38 6.24 -2.15 -22.47
N GLN A 39 6.19 -0.86 -22.09
CA GLN A 39 7.36 -0.06 -21.72
C GLN A 39 7.86 -0.32 -20.30
N ILE A 40 7.11 -0.99 -19.45
CA ILE A 40 7.51 -1.29 -18.08
C ILE A 40 8.47 -2.50 -18.07
N ARG A 41 9.58 -2.33 -17.35
CA ARG A 41 10.43 -3.42 -16.91
C ARG A 41 10.38 -3.52 -15.40
N THR A 42 9.83 -4.63 -14.90
CA THR A 42 9.71 -4.87 -13.46
C THR A 42 10.86 -5.72 -12.94
N THR A 43 11.41 -5.32 -11.81
CA THR A 43 12.24 -6.17 -10.95
C THR A 43 11.49 -6.44 -9.65
N VAL A 44 11.58 -7.67 -9.13
CA VAL A 44 10.88 -8.07 -7.91
C VAL A 44 11.89 -8.34 -6.79
N GLY A 45 11.60 -7.84 -5.59
CA GLY A 45 12.33 -8.11 -4.35
C GLY A 45 11.41 -8.71 -3.29
N CYS A 46 12.02 -9.39 -2.30
CA CYS A 46 11.35 -9.88 -1.11
C CYS A 46 11.67 -9.03 0.14
N ASP A 47 12.40 -7.94 -0.04
CA ASP A 47 12.79 -6.97 0.97
C ASP A 47 13.09 -5.61 0.30
N TYR A 48 13.52 -4.64 1.11
CA TYR A 48 13.91 -3.30 0.64
C TYR A 48 15.43 -3.14 0.44
N ALA A 49 16.20 -4.23 0.51
CA ALA A 49 17.66 -4.18 0.46
C ALA A 49 18.22 -3.72 -0.91
N ALA A 50 17.44 -3.87 -1.98
CA ALA A 50 17.84 -3.46 -3.33
C ALA A 50 17.75 -1.92 -3.53
N THR A 51 18.37 -1.14 -2.64
CA THR A 51 18.29 0.33 -2.63
C THR A 51 18.77 0.97 -3.93
N ASP A 52 19.78 0.41 -4.59
CA ASP A 52 20.23 0.87 -5.91
C ASP A 52 19.15 0.74 -6.99
N ARG A 53 18.37 -0.33 -6.94
CA ARG A 53 17.24 -0.53 -7.86
C ARG A 53 16.10 0.43 -7.55
N ILE A 54 15.81 0.65 -6.26
CA ILE A 54 14.81 1.63 -5.82
C ILE A 54 15.24 3.04 -6.28
N ALA A 55 16.49 3.42 -6.07
CA ALA A 55 17.01 4.71 -6.48
C ALA A 55 16.97 4.92 -8.01
N ALA A 56 17.08 3.85 -8.79
CA ALA A 56 17.08 3.91 -10.25
C ALA A 56 15.67 3.73 -10.88
N CYS A 57 14.66 3.28 -10.12
CA CYS A 57 13.35 3.03 -10.69
C CYS A 57 12.50 4.31 -10.81
N ARG A 58 11.57 4.31 -11.77
CA ARG A 58 10.57 5.37 -11.92
C ARG A 58 9.61 5.38 -10.76
N PHE A 59 9.16 4.20 -10.33
CA PHE A 59 8.31 4.05 -9.18
C PHE A 59 8.54 2.70 -8.49
N LEU A 60 8.27 2.73 -7.19
CA LEU A 60 8.26 1.57 -6.31
C LEU A 60 6.81 1.10 -6.14
N VAL A 61 6.59 -0.20 -6.15
CA VAL A 61 5.35 -0.83 -5.70
C VAL A 61 5.68 -1.67 -4.47
N SER A 62 4.84 -1.67 -3.44
CA SER A 62 4.93 -2.60 -2.33
C SER A 62 3.58 -3.23 -2.03
N TYR A 63 3.58 -4.54 -1.89
CA TYR A 63 2.53 -5.32 -1.26
C TYR A 63 3.19 -6.18 -0.20
N THR A 64 3.25 -5.66 1.01
CA THR A 64 3.99 -6.27 2.13
C THR A 64 3.13 -6.27 3.38
N CYS A 65 3.43 -7.16 4.33
CA CYS A 65 2.88 -7.12 5.67
C CYS A 65 3.91 -7.67 6.65
N ASP A 66 4.08 -7.04 7.79
CA ASP A 66 5.09 -7.37 8.80
C ASP A 66 6.52 -7.43 8.23
N LEU A 67 6.80 -6.53 7.30
CA LEU A 67 8.10 -6.35 6.67
C LEU A 67 8.51 -4.88 6.73
N MET A 68 9.52 -4.58 7.53
CA MET A 68 10.02 -3.22 7.74
C MET A 68 11.39 -3.05 7.08
N PRO A 69 11.61 -1.96 6.32
CA PRO A 69 12.95 -1.62 5.87
C PRO A 69 13.84 -1.26 7.07
N THR A 70 15.14 -1.53 6.95
CA THR A 70 16.15 -1.05 7.90
C THR A 70 16.22 0.48 7.92
N PRO A 71 16.81 1.12 8.95
CA PRO A 71 16.99 2.58 8.95
C PRO A 71 17.74 3.11 7.72
N GLN A 72 18.73 2.38 7.22
CA GLN A 72 19.49 2.74 6.03
C GLN A 72 18.64 2.66 4.75
N GLU A 73 17.85 1.60 4.61
CA GLU A 73 16.91 1.43 3.49
C GLU A 73 15.81 2.51 3.53
N THR A 74 15.29 2.81 4.73
CA THR A 74 14.30 3.88 4.93
C THR A 74 14.86 5.24 4.51
N ALA A 75 16.11 5.56 4.89
CA ALA A 75 16.76 6.78 4.50
C ALA A 75 16.98 6.86 2.96
N ALA A 76 17.35 5.74 2.34
CA ALA A 76 17.51 5.67 0.87
C ALA A 76 16.16 5.88 0.15
N ILE A 77 15.08 5.27 0.64
CA ILE A 77 13.72 5.46 0.10
C ILE A 77 13.29 6.91 0.25
N ARG A 78 13.55 7.54 1.41
CA ARG A 78 13.24 8.96 1.65
C ARG A 78 13.96 9.85 0.65
N THR A 79 15.27 9.67 0.49
CA THR A 79 16.10 10.45 -0.45
C THR A 79 15.60 10.30 -1.88
N TRP A 80 15.25 9.08 -2.29
CA TRP A 80 14.68 8.82 -3.61
C TRP A 80 13.32 9.50 -3.82
N LEU A 81 12.43 9.46 -2.81
CA LEU A 81 11.15 10.20 -2.83
C LEU A 81 11.38 11.71 -2.92
N GLU A 82 12.27 12.26 -2.09
CA GLU A 82 12.61 13.70 -2.12
C GLU A 82 13.08 14.15 -3.51
N GLY A 83 13.76 13.26 -4.24
CA GLY A 83 14.20 13.47 -5.62
C GLY A 83 13.11 13.28 -6.69
N GLY A 84 11.86 13.01 -6.32
CA GLY A 84 10.74 12.87 -7.27
C GLY A 84 10.27 11.45 -7.54
N GLY A 85 10.73 10.46 -6.75
CA GLY A 85 10.25 9.08 -6.81
C GLY A 85 8.77 8.98 -6.47
N LYS A 86 8.10 7.94 -6.95
CA LYS A 86 6.70 7.65 -6.64
C LYS A 86 6.56 6.26 -6.04
N TRP A 87 5.88 6.16 -4.91
CA TRP A 87 5.64 4.89 -4.23
C TRP A 87 4.17 4.54 -4.22
N LEU A 88 3.80 3.42 -4.86
CA LEU A 88 2.51 2.77 -4.70
C LEU A 88 2.60 1.77 -3.55
N ALA A 89 2.14 2.16 -2.38
CA ALA A 89 2.08 1.32 -1.20
C ALA A 89 0.67 0.73 -1.07
N LEU A 90 0.58 -0.58 -0.92
CA LEU A 90 -0.67 -1.31 -0.94
C LEU A 90 -0.88 -2.05 0.38
N HIS A 91 -2.11 -2.02 0.86
CA HIS A 91 -2.67 -2.80 1.97
C HIS A 91 -1.72 -2.91 3.18
N GLY A 92 -1.17 -4.10 3.42
CA GLY A 92 -0.34 -4.42 4.59
C GLY A 92 1.00 -3.67 4.70
N THR A 93 1.35 -2.80 3.74
CA THR A 93 2.66 -2.13 3.73
C THR A 93 2.92 -1.26 4.97
N ASN A 94 1.89 -0.73 5.64
CA ASN A 94 2.01 0.03 6.89
C ASN A 94 1.78 -0.82 8.16
N SER A 95 1.77 -2.15 8.03
CA SER A 95 1.44 -3.09 9.09
C SER A 95 2.69 -3.79 9.61
N ILE A 96 3.08 -3.50 10.86
CA ILE A 96 4.16 -4.15 11.58
C ILE A 96 3.61 -4.65 12.91
N LEU A 97 3.66 -5.94 13.12
CA LEU A 97 2.93 -6.62 14.18
C LEU A 97 3.86 -7.23 15.24
N VAL A 98 3.40 -7.21 16.48
CA VAL A 98 4.02 -7.91 17.60
C VAL A 98 2.93 -8.64 18.37
N PHE A 99 3.13 -9.91 18.67
CA PHE A 99 2.23 -10.64 19.56
C PHE A 99 2.64 -10.43 21.02
N THR A 100 1.69 -10.04 21.84
CA THR A 100 1.87 -9.91 23.28
C THR A 100 1.87 -11.29 23.96
N GLU A 101 2.26 -11.36 25.22
CA GLU A 101 2.19 -12.60 26.02
C GLU A 101 0.76 -13.15 26.14
N SER A 102 -0.25 -12.29 26.10
CA SER A 102 -1.66 -12.68 26.11
C SER A 102 -2.18 -13.18 24.75
N GLY A 103 -1.35 -13.13 23.69
CA GLY A 103 -1.73 -13.47 22.32
C GLY A 103 -2.45 -12.37 21.56
N ALA A 104 -2.67 -11.20 22.16
CA ALA A 104 -3.19 -10.04 21.43
C ALA A 104 -2.14 -9.46 20.50
N VAL A 105 -2.59 -8.86 19.40
CA VAL A 105 -1.72 -8.20 18.43
C VAL A 105 -1.51 -6.75 18.86
N ASP A 106 -0.26 -6.34 18.96
CA ASP A 106 0.15 -4.94 19.11
C ASP A 106 0.85 -4.43 17.85
N THR A 107 0.81 -3.14 17.64
CA THR A 107 1.50 -2.44 16.57
C THR A 107 2.25 -1.24 17.17
N PRO A 108 3.46 -1.48 17.70
CA PRO A 108 4.21 -0.49 18.46
C PRO A 108 4.48 0.80 17.68
N ASN A 109 4.41 1.95 18.34
CA ASN A 109 4.61 3.27 17.73
C ASN A 109 6.09 3.60 17.44
N ASP A 110 7.03 2.74 17.84
CA ASP A 110 8.48 2.91 17.63
C ASP A 110 8.96 2.58 16.20
N ARG A 111 8.03 2.40 15.26
CA ARG A 111 8.31 2.12 13.84
C ARG A 111 8.49 3.39 12.97
N GLY A 112 8.70 4.48 13.61
CA GLY A 112 8.98 5.88 13.28
C GLY A 112 9.05 6.25 11.81
N ASP A 113 10.26 6.22 11.25
CA ASP A 113 10.56 6.90 9.99
C ASP A 113 9.80 6.35 8.77
N VAL A 114 9.65 5.02 8.63
CA VAL A 114 8.93 4.45 7.49
C VAL A 114 7.42 4.72 7.58
N MET A 115 6.84 4.70 8.79
CA MET A 115 5.43 5.01 8.98
C MET A 115 5.15 6.49 8.74
N GLU A 116 6.11 7.37 9.09
CA GLU A 116 6.02 8.78 8.74
C GLU A 116 6.08 8.99 7.23
N ILE A 117 6.94 8.26 6.50
CA ILE A 117 6.97 8.28 5.03
C ILE A 117 5.62 7.81 4.45
N LEU A 118 5.07 6.71 4.94
CA LEU A 118 3.78 6.17 4.48
C LEU A 118 2.59 7.07 4.85
N GLY A 119 2.69 7.87 5.93
CA GLY A 119 1.66 8.78 6.40
C GLY A 119 0.65 8.16 7.37
N THR A 120 0.60 6.84 7.46
CA THR A 120 -0.23 6.11 8.42
C THR A 120 0.50 4.89 8.96
N GLN A 121 0.05 4.41 10.12
CA GLN A 121 0.45 3.13 10.69
C GLN A 121 -0.79 2.33 11.07
N PHE A 122 -0.88 1.11 10.59
CA PHE A 122 -1.91 0.14 10.97
C PHE A 122 -1.91 -0.10 12.48
N LYS A 123 -3.11 -0.20 13.06
CA LYS A 123 -3.31 -0.48 14.48
C LYS A 123 -4.17 -1.70 14.74
N ALA A 124 -5.22 -1.87 13.96
CA ALA A 124 -6.17 -2.96 14.13
C ALA A 124 -7.04 -3.11 12.89
N HIS A 125 -7.81 -4.17 12.84
CA HIS A 125 -8.93 -4.33 11.92
C HIS A 125 -10.09 -5.06 12.60
N PRO A 126 -11.36 -4.73 12.29
CA PRO A 126 -12.49 -5.58 12.64
C PRO A 126 -12.45 -6.86 11.80
N PRO A 127 -13.32 -7.86 12.06
CA PRO A 127 -13.53 -8.97 11.15
C PRO A 127 -13.78 -8.48 9.72
N ILE A 128 -13.32 -9.26 8.73
CA ILE A 128 -13.60 -8.98 7.31
C ILE A 128 -15.10 -8.80 7.13
N GLY A 129 -15.49 -7.71 6.48
CA GLY A 129 -16.90 -7.35 6.30
C GLY A 129 -17.10 -6.33 5.19
N SER A 130 -18.38 -6.07 4.89
CA SER A 130 -18.76 -5.03 3.92
C SER A 130 -18.70 -3.66 4.56
N PHE A 131 -18.13 -2.69 3.82
CA PHE A 131 -18.20 -1.29 4.16
C PHE A 131 -18.29 -0.42 2.90
N LYS A 132 -18.88 0.77 3.08
CA LYS A 132 -18.95 1.77 2.03
C LYS A 132 -17.67 2.58 1.97
N VAL A 133 -17.12 2.74 0.77
CA VAL A 133 -16.02 3.65 0.45
C VAL A 133 -16.60 4.92 -0.17
N GLU A 134 -16.28 6.08 0.41
CA GLU A 134 -16.69 7.40 -0.04
C GLU A 134 -15.55 8.07 -0.80
N VAL A 135 -15.84 8.56 -2.00
CA VAL A 135 -14.87 9.36 -2.79
C VAL A 135 -14.97 10.82 -2.36
N VAL A 136 -13.97 11.30 -1.62
CA VAL A 136 -13.98 12.67 -1.05
C VAL A 136 -13.28 13.69 -1.95
N ASN A 137 -12.31 13.27 -2.76
CA ASN A 137 -11.69 14.13 -3.78
C ASN A 137 -12.00 13.55 -5.17
N ARG A 138 -13.06 14.05 -5.81
CA ARG A 138 -13.56 13.58 -7.12
C ARG A 138 -12.79 14.15 -8.31
N ASP A 139 -11.96 15.15 -8.11
CA ASP A 139 -11.20 15.82 -9.17
C ASP A 139 -9.80 15.23 -9.35
N HIS A 140 -9.32 14.49 -8.36
CA HIS A 140 -8.01 13.89 -8.41
C HIS A 140 -7.94 12.78 -9.48
N GLU A 141 -6.84 12.66 -10.20
CA GLU A 141 -6.69 11.70 -11.30
C GLU A 141 -6.86 10.23 -10.90
N LEU A 142 -6.58 9.86 -9.65
CA LEU A 142 -6.78 8.51 -9.14
C LEU A 142 -8.26 8.17 -8.89
N THR A 143 -9.12 9.18 -8.73
CA THR A 143 -10.51 8.99 -8.29
C THR A 143 -11.55 9.55 -9.25
N ARG A 144 -11.14 10.41 -10.19
CA ARG A 144 -12.08 11.07 -11.13
C ARG A 144 -12.95 10.07 -11.86
N GLY A 145 -14.29 10.26 -11.75
CA GLY A 145 -15.28 9.40 -12.39
C GLY A 145 -15.48 8.04 -11.71
N ILE A 146 -14.92 7.85 -10.50
CA ILE A 146 -15.28 6.74 -9.63
C ILE A 146 -16.36 7.26 -8.68
N ASP A 147 -17.47 6.52 -8.58
CA ASP A 147 -18.52 6.77 -7.60
C ASP A 147 -18.20 6.10 -6.27
N ASP A 148 -18.93 6.46 -5.21
CA ASP A 148 -18.90 5.72 -3.96
C ASP A 148 -19.30 4.26 -4.21
N PHE A 149 -18.67 3.32 -3.52
CA PHE A 149 -18.93 1.90 -3.71
C PHE A 149 -18.91 1.14 -2.38
N GLU A 150 -19.46 -0.06 -2.40
CA GLU A 150 -19.34 -1.03 -1.31
C GLU A 150 -18.30 -2.09 -1.67
N VAL A 151 -17.54 -2.53 -0.67
CA VAL A 151 -16.52 -3.56 -0.81
C VAL A 151 -16.52 -4.45 0.43
N ILE A 152 -16.26 -5.73 0.26
CA ILE A 152 -15.90 -6.62 1.36
C ILE A 152 -14.38 -6.67 1.41
N ASP A 153 -13.80 -6.23 2.54
CA ASP A 153 -12.35 -6.26 2.74
C ASP A 153 -12.01 -6.28 4.23
N GLU A 154 -10.73 -6.40 4.55
CA GLU A 154 -10.17 -6.20 5.87
C GLU A 154 -9.94 -4.70 6.09
N LEU A 155 -10.83 -4.07 6.84
CA LEU A 155 -10.76 -2.62 7.07
C LEU A 155 -9.60 -2.26 8.00
N TYR A 156 -8.55 -1.67 7.46
CA TYR A 156 -7.38 -1.21 8.22
C TYR A 156 -7.67 0.07 8.99
N LEU A 157 -7.77 -0.07 10.30
CA LEU A 157 -7.84 1.05 11.24
C LEU A 157 -6.41 1.51 11.54
N SER A 158 -6.07 2.71 11.11
CA SER A 158 -4.70 3.23 11.16
C SER A 158 -4.64 4.57 11.87
N ASN A 159 -3.55 4.81 12.61
CA ASN A 159 -3.20 6.14 13.08
C ASN A 159 -2.53 6.93 11.95
N THR A 160 -2.89 8.19 11.80
CA THR A 160 -2.16 9.13 10.93
C THR A 160 -0.85 9.53 11.60
N THR A 161 0.27 9.32 10.92
CA THR A 161 1.63 9.59 11.42
C THR A 161 2.23 10.86 10.82
N ALA A 162 1.65 11.34 9.72
CA ALA A 162 2.04 12.58 9.05
C ALA A 162 0.88 13.12 8.18
N PRO A 163 0.92 14.38 7.70
CA PRO A 163 -0.11 14.93 6.83
C PRO A 163 -0.31 14.09 5.55
N ILE A 164 -1.57 13.80 5.22
CA ILE A 164 -2.00 13.06 4.03
C ILE A 164 -3.12 13.80 3.32
N ASP A 165 -3.22 13.64 2.00
CA ASP A 165 -4.33 14.12 1.18
C ASP A 165 -5.28 12.95 0.91
N THR A 166 -6.35 12.86 1.69
CA THR A 166 -7.32 11.76 1.58
C THR A 166 -8.16 11.90 0.31
N LEU A 167 -8.18 10.86 -0.49
CA LEU A 167 -8.94 10.78 -1.75
C LEU A 167 -10.21 9.93 -1.60
N MET A 168 -10.14 8.87 -0.81
CA MET A 168 -11.25 7.99 -0.45
C MET A 168 -11.17 7.66 1.02
N GLN A 169 -12.32 7.51 1.66
CA GLN A 169 -12.45 7.21 3.08
C GLN A 169 -13.64 6.33 3.38
N THR A 170 -13.71 5.82 4.59
CA THR A 170 -14.90 5.27 5.21
C THR A 170 -15.01 5.76 6.65
N ARG A 171 -16.06 5.36 7.35
CA ARG A 171 -16.24 5.62 8.79
C ARG A 171 -16.36 4.28 9.50
N PHE A 172 -15.79 4.23 10.68
CA PHE A 172 -15.88 3.06 11.53
C PHE A 172 -16.13 3.47 12.98
N THR A 173 -16.94 2.67 13.67
CA THR A 173 -17.08 2.64 15.11
C THR A 173 -17.32 1.19 15.52
N GLY A 174 -16.73 0.74 16.61
CA GLY A 174 -16.90 -0.62 17.09
C GLY A 174 -15.65 -1.23 17.70
N GLU A 175 -15.56 -2.54 17.64
CA GLU A 175 -14.47 -3.31 18.23
C GLU A 175 -13.61 -4.00 17.17
N ALA A 176 -12.31 -4.07 17.43
CA ALA A 176 -11.30 -4.83 16.69
C ALA A 176 -10.71 -5.88 17.63
N THR A 177 -11.49 -6.92 17.91
CA THR A 177 -11.13 -7.97 18.87
C THR A 177 -9.83 -8.67 18.49
N GLY A 178 -8.97 -8.88 19.48
CA GLY A 178 -7.66 -9.54 19.28
C GLY A 178 -6.49 -8.56 19.13
N PHE A 179 -6.77 -7.26 19.08
CA PHE A 179 -5.76 -6.21 19.05
C PHE A 179 -5.68 -5.45 20.40
N ILE A 180 -4.54 -4.86 20.70
CA ILE A 180 -4.40 -3.94 21.84
C ILE A 180 -5.27 -2.69 21.62
N ALA A 181 -5.35 -2.18 20.39
CA ALA A 181 -6.25 -1.12 19.99
C ALA A 181 -7.62 -1.70 19.61
N ASP A 182 -8.33 -2.27 20.59
CA ASP A 182 -9.54 -3.05 20.37
C ASP A 182 -10.83 -2.22 20.26
N LYS A 183 -10.85 -0.96 20.77
CA LYS A 183 -12.05 -0.10 20.79
C LYS A 183 -11.83 1.17 19.99
N TRP A 184 -12.80 1.46 19.14
CA TRP A 184 -12.77 2.60 18.25
C TRP A 184 -14.06 3.40 18.35
N GLU A 185 -13.91 4.66 18.75
CA GLU A 185 -14.96 5.66 18.60
C GLU A 185 -15.22 5.95 17.13
N GLU A 186 -16.24 6.74 16.81
CA GLU A 186 -16.48 7.13 15.42
C GLU A 186 -15.23 7.78 14.79
N THR A 187 -14.63 7.06 13.85
CA THR A 187 -13.35 7.42 13.24
C THR A 187 -13.48 7.47 11.73
N VAL A 188 -12.94 8.52 11.11
CA VAL A 188 -12.74 8.58 9.66
C VAL A 188 -11.48 7.79 9.32
N VAL A 189 -11.65 6.80 8.45
CA VAL A 189 -10.58 5.89 8.03
C VAL A 189 -10.21 6.19 6.58
N PRO A 190 -8.98 6.67 6.29
CA PRO A 190 -8.53 6.87 4.93
C PRO A 190 -8.33 5.52 4.23
N ILE A 191 -8.92 5.37 3.05
CA ILE A 191 -8.82 4.17 2.21
C ILE A 191 -7.82 4.36 1.08
N LEU A 192 -7.88 5.49 0.38
CA LEU A 192 -6.90 5.89 -0.62
C LEU A 192 -6.47 7.32 -0.31
N TYR A 193 -5.17 7.54 -0.27
CA TYR A 193 -4.61 8.88 -0.05
C TYR A 193 -3.29 9.05 -0.78
N THR A 194 -2.85 10.29 -0.88
CA THR A 194 -1.50 10.66 -1.30
C THR A 194 -0.76 11.43 -0.20
N ARG A 195 0.56 11.35 -0.22
CA ARG A 195 1.45 12.10 0.66
C ARG A 195 2.65 12.61 -0.11
N GLN A 196 2.85 13.90 -0.09
CA GLN A 196 4.00 14.56 -0.72
C GLN A 196 5.25 14.45 0.16
N ILE A 197 6.40 14.09 -0.42
CA ILE A 197 7.71 14.07 0.23
C ILE A 197 8.74 14.67 -0.72
N GLY A 198 9.14 15.91 -0.46
CA GLY A 198 9.97 16.66 -1.41
C GLY A 198 9.29 16.78 -2.77
N ALA A 199 9.95 16.37 -3.85
CA ALA A 199 9.38 16.34 -5.20
C ALA A 199 8.61 15.04 -5.51
N GLY A 200 8.69 14.02 -4.64
CA GLY A 200 8.05 12.72 -4.82
C GLY A 200 6.77 12.55 -4.03
N THR A 201 6.08 11.45 -4.25
CA THR A 201 4.75 11.21 -3.66
C THR A 201 4.57 9.73 -3.35
N VAL A 202 4.03 9.43 -2.18
CA VAL A 202 3.46 8.14 -1.82
C VAL A 202 1.98 8.17 -2.16
N SER A 203 1.47 7.15 -2.86
CA SER A 203 0.05 6.83 -2.92
C SER A 203 -0.18 5.54 -2.15
N TYR A 204 -1.03 5.58 -1.16
CA TYR A 204 -1.37 4.43 -0.34
C TYR A 204 -2.81 4.02 -0.56
N ASN A 205 -3.03 2.72 -0.82
CA ASN A 205 -4.36 2.12 -0.93
C ASN A 205 -4.50 1.02 0.12
N ALA A 206 -5.39 1.23 1.10
CA ALA A 206 -5.62 0.32 2.21
C ALA A 206 -6.39 -0.96 1.82
N LEU A 207 -7.08 -0.96 0.68
CA LEU A 207 -7.78 -2.14 0.18
C LEU A 207 -6.79 -3.20 -0.33
N GLY A 208 -7.26 -4.45 -0.38
CA GLY A 208 -6.54 -5.51 -1.09
C GLY A 208 -6.12 -6.68 -0.22
N HIS A 209 -6.83 -6.95 0.88
CA HIS A 209 -6.60 -8.16 1.66
C HIS A 209 -6.78 -9.42 0.80
N CYS A 210 -5.87 -10.37 0.95
CA CYS A 210 -6.02 -11.73 0.44
C CYS A 210 -5.27 -12.72 1.33
N ARG A 211 -5.85 -13.88 1.54
CA ARG A 211 -5.27 -14.95 2.36
C ARG A 211 -5.49 -16.31 1.71
N GLY A 212 -4.46 -17.14 1.70
CA GLY A 212 -4.54 -18.55 1.34
C GLY A 212 -4.54 -19.44 2.59
N HIS A 213 -4.89 -20.70 2.45
CA HIS A 213 -4.90 -21.67 3.56
C HIS A 213 -3.51 -21.84 4.21
N TYR A 214 -2.44 -21.71 3.43
CA TYR A 214 -1.06 -21.92 3.88
C TYR A 214 -0.48 -20.74 4.66
N ASP A 215 -1.11 -19.56 4.60
CA ASP A 215 -0.59 -18.36 5.27
C ASP A 215 -0.67 -18.47 6.79
N LEU A 216 -1.63 -19.24 7.30
CA LEU A 216 -1.86 -19.46 8.72
C LEU A 216 -2.09 -20.95 9.02
N PRO A 217 -1.08 -21.84 8.88
CA PRO A 217 -1.28 -23.29 8.97
C PRO A 217 -1.94 -23.78 10.27
N GLY A 218 -1.68 -23.14 11.39
CA GLY A 218 -2.28 -23.46 12.70
C GLY A 218 -3.69 -22.89 12.90
N MET A 219 -4.23 -22.14 11.93
CA MET A 219 -5.52 -21.44 12.05
C MET A 219 -6.49 -21.82 10.91
N VAL A 220 -6.20 -22.87 10.18
CA VAL A 220 -7.03 -23.32 9.04
C VAL A 220 -8.46 -23.64 9.45
N ASP A 221 -8.69 -24.06 10.68
CA ASP A 221 -10.03 -24.32 11.22
C ASP A 221 -10.84 -23.00 11.43
N PHE A 222 -10.15 -21.89 11.63
CA PHE A 222 -10.76 -20.56 11.78
C PHE A 222 -10.92 -19.86 10.44
N TYR A 223 -10.02 -20.10 9.49
CA TYR A 223 -10.00 -19.53 8.15
C TYR A 223 -10.05 -20.64 7.09
N PRO A 224 -11.20 -21.32 6.95
CA PRO A 224 -11.31 -22.54 6.13
C PRO A 224 -11.28 -22.27 4.62
N ASN A 225 -11.42 -21.03 4.20
CA ASN A 225 -11.48 -20.65 2.79
C ASN A 225 -10.45 -19.57 2.46
N PRO A 226 -9.86 -19.61 1.25
CA PRO A 226 -9.08 -18.48 0.74
C PRO A 226 -9.93 -17.20 0.66
N GLU A 227 -9.34 -16.08 1.06
CA GLU A 227 -9.96 -14.76 1.04
C GLU A 227 -9.36 -13.95 -0.09
N LYS A 228 -10.20 -13.29 -0.89
CA LYS A 228 -9.75 -12.44 -2.01
C LYS A 228 -10.30 -11.02 -1.92
N CYS A 229 -11.20 -10.77 -1.01
CA CYS A 229 -11.69 -9.44 -0.59
C CYS A 229 -11.84 -8.45 -1.76
N ALA A 230 -11.19 -7.28 -1.71
CA ALA A 230 -11.25 -6.27 -2.76
C ALA A 230 -10.83 -6.78 -4.16
N TRP A 231 -10.02 -7.83 -4.24
CA TRP A 231 -9.63 -8.44 -5.52
C TRP A 231 -10.81 -9.07 -6.29
N ASN A 232 -11.97 -9.24 -5.69
CA ASN A 232 -13.19 -9.67 -6.37
C ASN A 232 -13.96 -8.52 -7.05
N TYR A 233 -13.49 -7.25 -6.93
CA TYR A 233 -14.20 -6.07 -7.40
C TYR A 233 -13.44 -5.36 -8.53
N GLY A 234 -14.14 -5.11 -9.63
CA GLY A 234 -13.54 -4.40 -10.77
C GLY A 234 -13.02 -3.00 -10.44
N VAL A 235 -13.67 -2.30 -9.49
CA VAL A 235 -13.23 -0.98 -9.03
C VAL A 235 -11.85 -1.02 -8.37
N TYR A 236 -11.50 -2.09 -7.66
CA TYR A 236 -10.16 -2.22 -7.07
C TYR A 236 -9.08 -2.37 -8.15
N TYR A 237 -9.32 -3.20 -9.17
CA TYR A 237 -8.41 -3.31 -10.32
C TYR A 237 -8.29 -1.98 -11.08
N GLU A 238 -9.39 -1.22 -11.20
CA GLU A 238 -9.36 0.13 -11.79
C GLU A 238 -8.47 1.07 -10.98
N LEU A 239 -8.57 1.06 -9.64
CA LEU A 239 -7.71 1.85 -8.76
C LEU A 239 -6.22 1.46 -8.91
N LEU A 240 -5.91 0.17 -9.02
CA LEU A 240 -4.54 -0.30 -9.26
C LEU A 240 -4.02 0.17 -10.62
N ARG A 241 -4.80 0.06 -11.71
CA ARG A 241 -4.42 0.56 -13.04
C ARG A 241 -4.17 2.06 -13.04
N ARG A 242 -5.02 2.83 -12.37
CA ARG A 242 -4.83 4.28 -12.22
C ARG A 242 -3.59 4.62 -11.43
N GLY A 243 -3.33 3.89 -10.34
CA GLY A 243 -2.12 4.03 -9.55
C GLY A 243 -0.86 3.80 -10.41
N ILE A 244 -0.84 2.73 -11.21
CA ILE A 244 0.26 2.43 -12.13
C ILE A 244 0.41 3.55 -13.17
N ALA A 245 -0.67 3.94 -13.84
CA ALA A 245 -0.65 5.00 -14.85
C ALA A 245 -0.19 6.35 -14.28
N TRP A 246 -0.62 6.69 -13.04
CA TRP A 246 -0.15 7.86 -12.31
C TRP A 246 1.34 7.78 -12.00
N ALA A 247 1.81 6.63 -11.52
CA ALA A 247 3.21 6.43 -11.13
C ALA A 247 4.18 6.46 -12.32
N MET A 248 3.75 6.03 -13.50
CA MET A 248 4.55 6.05 -14.74
C MET A 248 4.93 7.46 -15.20
N ARG A 249 4.12 8.48 -14.87
CA ARG A 249 4.39 9.86 -15.31
C ARG A 249 5.61 10.42 -14.62
N ALA A 250 6.40 11.19 -15.36
CA ALA A 250 7.50 11.97 -14.78
C ALA A 250 6.98 12.89 -13.66
N PRO A 251 7.80 13.20 -12.65
CA PRO A 251 7.50 14.30 -11.74
C PRO A 251 7.17 15.55 -12.57
N LEU A 252 6.23 16.37 -12.09
CA LEU A 252 6.00 17.68 -12.70
C LEU A 252 7.32 18.45 -12.62
N GLU A 253 7.85 18.86 -13.76
CA GLU A 253 8.99 19.79 -13.75
C GLU A 253 8.54 21.01 -12.94
N ASN A 254 9.21 21.28 -11.82
CA ASN A 254 9.08 22.57 -11.16
C ASN A 254 9.58 23.61 -12.18
N LYS A 255 8.66 24.24 -12.89
CA LYS A 255 8.98 25.48 -13.58
C LYS A 255 9.27 26.47 -12.46
N GLY A 256 10.55 26.60 -12.13
CA GLY A 256 11.02 27.62 -11.22
C GLY A 256 10.49 28.97 -11.70
N ASP A 257 9.81 29.67 -10.80
CA ASP A 257 9.50 31.10 -10.94
C ASP A 257 10.77 31.94 -10.93
#